data_010ca7b4d51b74051c7226ec1df0654c
#
_entry.id   010ca7b4d51b74051c7226ec1df0654c
#
_cell.length_a   1.000
_cell.length_b   1.000
_cell.length_c   1.000
_cell.angle_alpha   90.00
_cell.angle_beta   90.00
_cell.angle_gamma   90.00
#
_symmetry.space_group_name_H-M   'P 1'
#
loop_
_entity.id
_entity.type
_entity.pdbx_description
1 polymer ?
#
loop_
_entity_poly.entity_id
_entity_poly.type
_entity_poly.pdbx_seq_one_letter_code
_entity_poly.pdbx_strand_id
1 'polypeptide(L)'
;FAYIRFGSFLTPARGARPHHRPMTDTTTIASATAAEPLKPAHELARQNGIRFPNESDQYRVARDALLAEEIELRRHIERVAAQRRALPPGGAVTRPYRFEGEDGPAAFADLFGDKQTLAIYSYMYGPKRARPCPMCTSLLSAWDGEAADVGQRIALAVVARSPIERLVAFRQERGWRHLRLYSDLTGDYPHDSVRAADVDDAAFPVFTRRDGTIRHFWSAAMGPVKIGRASCRER
;
A
#
# COMPACT_ATOMS: atom_id res chain seq x y z
N PHE A 1 -5.62 9.30 -4.26
CA PHE A 1 -4.24 9.05 -4.71
C PHE A 1 -3.35 8.99 -3.48
N ALA A 2 -2.91 7.79 -3.10
CA ALA A 2 -1.98 7.58 -1.99
C ALA A 2 -0.55 7.80 -2.52
N TYR A 3 0.11 8.88 -2.11
CA TYR A 3 1.51 9.12 -2.37
C TYR A 3 2.36 8.18 -1.51
N ILE A 4 3.02 7.22 -2.12
CA ILE A 4 4.10 6.43 -1.51
C ILE A 4 5.41 7.12 -1.88
N ARG A 5 6.05 7.77 -0.92
CA ARG A 5 7.37 8.37 -1.09
C ARG A 5 8.45 7.33 -0.82
N PHE A 6 9.18 6.92 -1.85
CA PHE A 6 10.37 6.09 -1.74
C PHE A 6 11.58 6.95 -1.34
N GLY A 7 12.16 6.65 -0.19
CA GLY A 7 13.44 7.20 0.21
C GLY A 7 14.58 6.51 -0.54
N SER A 8 15.42 7.29 -1.22
CA SER A 8 16.61 6.81 -1.93
C SER A 8 17.66 6.31 -0.95
N PHE A 9 18.09 5.05 -1.09
CA PHE A 9 19.32 4.54 -0.48
C PHE A 9 20.29 4.13 -1.58
N LEU A 10 21.39 4.86 -1.66
CA LEU A 10 22.56 4.53 -2.47
C LEU A 10 23.29 3.33 -1.88
N THR A 11 23.59 2.35 -2.69
CA THR A 11 24.41 1.18 -2.38
C THR A 11 25.90 1.54 -2.53
N PRO A 12 26.79 1.19 -1.58
CA PRO A 12 28.21 1.24 -1.83
C PRO A 12 28.77 -0.06 -2.40
N ALA A 13 29.75 0.10 -3.28
CA ALA A 13 30.48 -0.94 -3.99
C ALA A 13 31.29 -1.86 -3.07
N ARG A 14 31.48 -3.11 -3.53
CA ARG A 14 32.38 -4.11 -2.92
C ARG A 14 33.84 -3.68 -3.01
N GLY A 15 34.56 -3.79 -1.88
CA GLY A 15 36.02 -3.70 -1.84
C GLY A 15 36.60 -4.16 -0.51
N ALA A 16 37.43 -5.20 -0.60
CA ALA A 16 38.55 -5.58 0.29
C ALA A 16 38.31 -5.83 1.80
N ARG A 17 38.69 -7.03 2.25
CA ARG A 17 38.88 -7.38 3.66
C ARG A 17 40.12 -6.70 4.24
N PRO A 18 40.07 -6.28 5.50
CA PRO A 18 41.24 -6.28 6.34
C PRO A 18 41.03 -6.88 7.75
N HIS A 19 42.10 -7.34 8.25
CA HIS A 19 42.58 -7.80 9.55
C HIS A 19 41.81 -7.39 10.83
N HIS A 20 41.64 -8.39 11.70
CA HIS A 20 41.23 -8.29 13.09
C HIS A 20 42.13 -7.36 13.91
N ARG A 21 41.48 -6.46 14.65
CA ARG A 21 42.03 -5.80 15.85
C ARG A 21 40.90 -5.66 16.88
N PRO A 22 41.11 -6.04 18.14
CA PRO A 22 40.08 -5.85 19.16
C PRO A 22 40.08 -4.39 19.58
N MET A 23 38.96 -3.72 19.42
CA MET A 23 38.72 -2.41 20.03
C MET A 23 37.49 -2.51 20.93
N THR A 24 37.77 -2.35 22.22
CA THR A 24 36.78 -1.92 23.20
C THR A 24 36.40 -0.48 22.87
N ASP A 25 35.23 -0.28 22.32
CA ASP A 25 34.65 1.05 22.20
C ASP A 25 33.24 1.06 22.80
N THR A 26 33.16 1.73 23.91
CA THR A 26 31.92 2.19 24.54
C THR A 26 31.25 3.18 23.57
N THR A 27 30.41 2.71 22.70
CA THR A 27 29.65 3.59 21.80
C THR A 27 28.61 4.34 22.62
N THR A 28 28.93 5.56 22.95
CA THR A 28 27.99 6.59 23.42
C THR A 28 26.87 6.68 22.37
N ILE A 29 25.66 6.28 22.77
CA ILE A 29 24.46 6.48 21.99
C ILE A 29 24.28 7.97 21.76
N ALA A 30 24.60 8.44 20.56
CA ALA A 30 24.39 9.84 20.19
C ALA A 30 22.90 10.17 20.40
N SER A 31 22.66 11.11 21.30
CA SER A 31 21.36 11.72 21.57
C SER A 31 20.73 12.11 20.19
N ALA A 32 19.55 11.57 19.91
CA ALA A 32 18.79 11.97 18.75
C ALA A 32 18.56 13.49 18.85
N THR A 33 19.21 14.24 17.97
CA THR A 33 19.00 15.68 17.83
C THR A 33 17.51 15.89 17.61
N ALA A 34 16.86 16.65 18.49
CA ALA A 34 15.45 16.99 18.33
C ALA A 34 15.27 17.61 16.95
N ALA A 35 14.37 17.01 16.14
CA ALA A 35 14.12 17.50 14.80
C ALA A 35 13.68 18.98 14.88
N GLU A 36 14.30 19.83 14.07
CA GLU A 36 13.95 21.23 13.98
C GLU A 36 12.44 21.38 13.71
N PRO A 37 11.74 22.29 14.42
CA PRO A 37 10.31 22.46 14.25
C PRO A 37 9.98 22.85 12.79
N LEU A 38 8.97 22.22 12.23
CA LEU A 38 8.55 22.52 10.86
C LEU A 38 8.05 23.97 10.77
N LYS A 39 8.44 24.67 9.70
CA LYS A 39 7.94 26.01 9.42
C LYS A 39 6.41 26.00 9.31
N PRO A 40 5.69 27.03 9.78
CA PRO A 40 4.25 27.14 9.64
C PRO A 40 3.80 26.99 8.17
N ALA A 41 2.70 26.29 7.94
CA ALA A 41 2.25 25.99 6.58
C ALA A 41 1.89 27.25 5.78
N HIS A 42 1.32 28.25 6.44
CA HIS A 42 0.98 29.54 5.82
C HIS A 42 2.22 30.33 5.38
N GLU A 43 3.35 30.18 6.06
CA GLU A 43 4.62 30.79 5.64
C GLU A 43 5.16 30.11 4.39
N LEU A 44 5.15 28.77 4.36
CA LEU A 44 5.55 28.02 3.18
C LEU A 44 4.67 28.31 1.98
N ALA A 45 3.37 28.44 2.19
CA ALA A 45 2.43 28.82 1.13
C ALA A 45 2.74 30.19 0.53
N ARG A 46 3.01 31.19 1.37
CA ARG A 46 3.40 32.55 0.91
C ARG A 46 4.75 32.58 0.21
N GLN A 47 5.68 31.69 0.56
CA GLN A 47 6.99 31.57 -0.10
C GLN A 47 6.90 30.88 -1.47
N ASN A 48 5.76 30.28 -1.83
CA ASN A 48 5.56 29.66 -3.12
C ASN A 48 5.60 30.71 -4.24
N GLY A 49 6.66 30.68 -5.04
CA GLY A 49 6.90 31.62 -6.15
C GLY A 49 6.09 31.34 -7.42
N ILE A 50 5.35 30.20 -7.47
CA ILE A 50 4.62 29.81 -8.67
C ILE A 50 3.41 30.74 -8.86
N ARG A 51 3.36 31.41 -10.01
CA ARG A 51 2.28 32.31 -10.42
C ARG A 51 1.85 31.94 -11.83
N PHE A 52 0.53 32.01 -12.07
CA PHE A 52 -0.02 31.84 -13.41
C PHE A 52 -0.36 33.20 -14.04
N PRO A 53 -0.25 33.34 -15.37
CA PRO A 53 -0.63 34.58 -16.04
C PRO A 53 -2.09 34.97 -15.74
N ASN A 54 -2.31 36.27 -15.54
CA ASN A 54 -3.64 36.87 -15.38
C ASN A 54 -4.42 36.44 -14.11
N GLU A 55 -3.73 35.94 -13.08
CA GLU A 55 -4.37 35.72 -11.79
C GLU A 55 -4.84 37.03 -11.17
N SER A 56 -6.06 37.01 -10.59
CA SER A 56 -6.51 38.11 -9.73
C SER A 56 -5.88 37.99 -8.33
N ASP A 57 -5.78 39.11 -7.63
CA ASP A 57 -5.33 39.13 -6.22
C ASP A 57 -6.22 38.25 -5.33
N GLN A 58 -7.54 38.29 -5.56
CA GLN A 58 -8.50 37.47 -4.83
C GLN A 58 -8.21 35.95 -5.04
N TYR A 59 -7.95 35.53 -6.28
CA TYR A 59 -7.59 34.13 -6.56
C TYR A 59 -6.28 33.76 -5.85
N ARG A 60 -5.28 34.65 -5.90
CA ARG A 60 -3.99 34.42 -5.25
C ARG A 60 -4.13 34.20 -3.74
N VAL A 61 -4.87 35.05 -3.05
CA VAL A 61 -5.12 34.92 -1.63
C VAL A 61 -5.81 33.58 -1.31
N ALA A 62 -6.83 33.23 -2.07
CA ALA A 62 -7.55 31.97 -1.88
C ALA A 62 -6.65 30.75 -2.17
N ARG A 63 -5.80 30.81 -3.22
CA ARG A 63 -4.90 29.73 -3.58
C ARG A 63 -3.79 29.51 -2.53
N ASP A 64 -3.25 30.58 -1.98
CA ASP A 64 -2.24 30.48 -0.92
C ASP A 64 -2.84 29.92 0.38
N ALA A 65 -4.07 30.28 0.72
CA ALA A 65 -4.80 29.69 1.83
C ALA A 65 -5.04 28.18 1.61
N LEU A 66 -5.49 27.79 0.42
CA LEU A 66 -5.66 26.38 0.06
C LEU A 66 -4.33 25.62 0.11
N LEU A 67 -3.24 26.21 -0.36
CA LEU A 67 -1.91 25.58 -0.31
C LEU A 67 -1.46 25.31 1.13
N ALA A 68 -1.77 26.21 2.06
CA ALA A 68 -1.49 25.99 3.48
C ALA A 68 -2.24 24.73 4.00
N GLU A 69 -3.52 24.58 3.67
CA GLU A 69 -4.30 23.38 4.02
C GLU A 69 -3.73 22.11 3.36
N GLU A 70 -3.31 22.18 2.10
CA GLU A 70 -2.68 21.06 1.39
C GLU A 70 -1.36 20.64 2.06
N ILE A 71 -0.57 21.58 2.58
CA ILE A 71 0.65 21.31 3.33
C ILE A 71 0.31 20.60 4.66
N GLU A 72 -0.68 21.09 5.41
CA GLU A 72 -1.11 20.45 6.66
C GLU A 72 -1.69 19.06 6.42
N LEU A 73 -2.43 18.85 5.34
CA LEU A 73 -2.91 17.52 4.97
C LEU A 73 -1.75 16.54 4.73
N ARG A 74 -0.69 16.94 4.02
CA ARG A 74 0.52 16.11 3.83
C ARG A 74 1.19 15.78 5.16
N ARG A 75 1.33 16.75 6.06
CA ARG A 75 1.86 16.55 7.42
C ARG A 75 1.00 15.57 8.21
N HIS A 76 -0.33 15.67 8.09
CA HIS A 76 -1.25 14.75 8.73
C HIS A 76 -1.09 13.32 8.19
N ILE A 77 -0.96 13.15 6.87
CA ILE A 77 -0.69 11.86 6.24
C ILE A 77 0.59 11.23 6.80
N GLU A 78 1.67 12.02 6.96
CA GLU A 78 2.93 11.51 7.55
C GLU A 78 2.75 11.11 9.02
N ARG A 79 2.00 11.86 9.81
CA ARG A 79 1.66 11.50 11.20
C ARG A 79 0.90 10.17 11.27
N VAL A 80 -0.12 9.99 10.42
CA VAL A 80 -0.89 8.75 10.33
C VAL A 80 0.00 7.59 9.87
N ALA A 81 0.87 7.82 8.90
CA ALA A 81 1.83 6.82 8.45
C ALA A 81 2.81 6.40 9.58
N ALA A 82 3.26 7.35 10.40
CA ALA A 82 4.09 7.06 11.58
C ALA A 82 3.32 6.22 12.62
N GLN A 83 2.07 6.57 12.93
CA GLN A 83 1.21 5.79 13.82
C GLN A 83 1.00 4.35 13.29
N ARG A 84 0.80 4.20 11.97
CA ARG A 84 0.65 2.88 11.35
C ARG A 84 1.93 2.04 11.50
N ARG A 85 3.11 2.64 11.31
CA ARG A 85 4.39 1.96 11.53
C ARG A 85 4.62 1.56 12.98
N ALA A 86 4.06 2.30 13.92
CA ALA A 86 4.16 2.06 15.35
C ALA A 86 3.13 1.07 15.90
N LEU A 87 2.25 0.53 15.06
CA LEU A 87 1.31 -0.50 15.49
C LEU A 87 2.06 -1.70 16.09
N PRO A 88 1.58 -2.26 17.20
CA PRO A 88 2.10 -3.50 17.73
C PRO A 88 1.85 -4.65 16.72
N PRO A 89 2.56 -5.78 16.83
CA PRO A 89 2.32 -6.94 15.99
C PRO A 89 0.85 -7.37 16.04
N GLY A 90 0.22 -7.47 14.90
CA GLY A 90 -1.16 -7.93 14.77
C GLY A 90 -1.30 -9.44 14.97
N GLY A 91 -2.51 -9.96 14.81
CA GLY A 91 -2.84 -11.37 14.98
C GLY A 91 -2.02 -12.28 14.05
N ALA A 92 -1.56 -13.41 14.57
CA ALA A 92 -0.91 -14.43 13.75
C ALA A 92 -1.94 -15.10 12.83
N VAL A 93 -1.53 -15.33 11.58
CA VAL A 93 -2.30 -16.12 10.63
C VAL A 93 -2.03 -17.59 10.92
N THR A 94 -3.02 -18.26 11.53
CA THR A 94 -2.91 -19.67 11.92
C THR A 94 -3.65 -20.60 10.96
N ARG A 95 -4.61 -20.06 10.19
CA ARG A 95 -5.38 -20.84 9.22
C ARG A 95 -4.55 -21.12 7.96
N PRO A 96 -4.51 -22.35 7.47
CA PRO A 96 -3.74 -22.72 6.29
C PRO A 96 -4.52 -22.39 5.00
N TYR A 97 -4.66 -21.09 4.68
CA TYR A 97 -5.31 -20.68 3.43
C TYR A 97 -4.60 -21.27 2.21
N ARG A 98 -5.40 -21.66 1.22
CA ARG A 98 -4.97 -22.22 -0.05
C ARG A 98 -5.55 -21.40 -1.20
N PHE A 99 -4.73 -21.19 -2.19
CA PHE A 99 -5.09 -20.45 -3.40
C PHE A 99 -4.71 -21.27 -4.62
N GLU A 100 -5.34 -20.98 -5.74
CA GLU A 100 -4.91 -21.46 -7.04
C GLU A 100 -4.28 -20.28 -7.80
N GLY A 101 -3.00 -20.41 -8.15
CA GLY A 101 -2.27 -19.48 -9.00
C GLY A 101 -2.15 -20.01 -10.42
N GLU A 102 -1.52 -19.24 -11.31
CA GLU A 102 -1.29 -19.67 -12.70
C GLU A 102 -0.37 -20.90 -12.80
N ASP A 103 0.57 -21.02 -11.85
CA ASP A 103 1.53 -22.11 -11.76
C ASP A 103 1.00 -23.29 -10.91
N GLY A 104 -0.26 -23.26 -10.51
CA GLY A 104 -0.91 -24.27 -9.68
C GLY A 104 -1.16 -23.81 -8.24
N PRO A 105 -1.44 -24.79 -7.33
CA PRO A 105 -1.78 -24.51 -5.94
C PRO A 105 -0.70 -23.75 -5.19
N ALA A 106 -1.10 -22.74 -4.42
CA ALA A 106 -0.22 -21.91 -3.60
C ALA A 106 -0.72 -21.83 -2.16
N ALA A 107 0.18 -21.97 -1.19
CA ALA A 107 -0.11 -21.68 0.20
C ALA A 107 -0.01 -20.17 0.45
N PHE A 108 -0.61 -19.70 1.54
CA PHE A 108 -0.55 -18.28 1.92
C PHE A 108 0.90 -17.75 2.02
N ALA A 109 1.81 -18.57 2.53
CA ALA A 109 3.22 -18.22 2.65
C ALA A 109 3.91 -18.03 1.29
N ASP A 110 3.46 -18.74 0.26
CA ASP A 110 4.06 -18.68 -1.08
C ASP A 110 3.78 -17.35 -1.78
N LEU A 111 2.68 -16.67 -1.41
CA LEU A 111 2.33 -15.36 -1.95
C LEU A 111 3.38 -14.28 -1.62
N PHE A 112 4.16 -14.47 -0.56
CA PHE A 112 5.25 -13.57 -0.18
C PHE A 112 6.46 -13.66 -1.12
N GLY A 113 6.68 -14.81 -1.78
CA GLY A 113 7.93 -15.08 -2.47
C GLY A 113 9.12 -14.88 -1.54
N ASP A 114 10.10 -14.07 -1.95
CA ASP A 114 11.30 -13.71 -1.16
C ASP A 114 11.07 -12.52 -0.20
N LYS A 115 9.88 -11.91 -0.19
CA LYS A 115 9.60 -10.69 0.56
C LYS A 115 9.13 -10.98 2.00
N GLN A 116 9.34 -9.99 2.87
CA GLN A 116 8.87 -10.02 4.27
C GLN A 116 7.52 -9.32 4.46
N THR A 117 7.03 -8.63 3.45
CA THR A 117 5.76 -7.94 3.46
C THR A 117 4.95 -8.35 2.24
N LEU A 118 3.68 -8.69 2.47
CA LEU A 118 2.71 -9.03 1.44
C LEU A 118 1.53 -8.08 1.53
N ALA A 119 1.21 -7.41 0.44
CA ALA A 119 -0.04 -6.69 0.25
C ALA A 119 -0.96 -7.51 -0.66
N ILE A 120 -2.21 -7.71 -0.21
CA ILE A 120 -3.20 -8.43 -1.00
C ILE A 120 -4.32 -7.45 -1.38
N TYR A 121 -4.67 -7.42 -2.65
CA TYR A 121 -5.88 -6.76 -3.10
C TYR A 121 -6.99 -7.78 -3.31
N SER A 122 -8.05 -7.67 -2.52
CA SER A 122 -9.26 -8.46 -2.71
C SER A 122 -10.06 -7.87 -3.87
N TYR A 123 -10.11 -8.60 -4.97
CA TYR A 123 -10.70 -8.15 -6.24
C TYR A 123 -12.14 -8.61 -6.35
N MET A 124 -13.05 -7.66 -6.46
CA MET A 124 -14.49 -7.93 -6.62
C MET A 124 -14.79 -8.58 -7.98
N TYR A 125 -14.47 -9.85 -8.08
CA TYR A 125 -14.72 -10.71 -9.25
C TYR A 125 -15.11 -12.12 -8.79
N GLY A 126 -16.16 -12.19 -7.99
CA GLY A 126 -16.71 -13.46 -7.51
C GLY A 126 -17.55 -14.19 -8.56
N PRO A 127 -18.01 -15.41 -8.24
CA PRO A 127 -18.71 -16.30 -9.18
C PRO A 127 -20.05 -15.74 -9.68
N LYS A 128 -20.67 -14.86 -8.90
CA LYS A 128 -21.97 -14.24 -9.27
C LYS A 128 -21.82 -13.04 -10.22
N ARG A 129 -20.60 -12.59 -10.50
CA ARG A 129 -20.36 -11.42 -11.37
C ARG A 129 -20.07 -11.89 -12.80
N ALA A 130 -20.82 -11.39 -13.77
CA ALA A 130 -20.52 -11.60 -15.18
C ALA A 130 -19.19 -10.91 -15.57
N ARG A 131 -18.93 -9.72 -15.04
CA ARG A 131 -17.71 -8.93 -15.22
C ARG A 131 -17.20 -8.44 -13.88
N PRO A 132 -15.89 -8.20 -13.73
CA PRO A 132 -15.36 -7.66 -12.49
C PRO A 132 -15.81 -6.22 -12.25
N CYS A 133 -15.68 -5.76 -11.01
CA CYS A 133 -15.96 -4.39 -10.64
C CYS A 133 -15.09 -3.40 -11.45
N PRO A 134 -15.68 -2.42 -12.17
CA PRO A 134 -14.92 -1.51 -13.02
C PRO A 134 -13.97 -0.60 -12.24
N MET A 135 -14.32 -0.19 -11.02
CA MET A 135 -13.44 0.62 -10.16
C MET A 135 -12.20 -0.17 -9.74
N CYS A 136 -12.37 -1.41 -9.30
CA CYS A 136 -11.26 -2.31 -8.99
C CYS A 136 -10.37 -2.54 -10.22
N THR A 137 -10.99 -2.76 -11.38
CA THR A 137 -10.27 -2.95 -12.65
C THR A 137 -9.46 -1.72 -13.03
N SER A 138 -10.01 -0.52 -12.87
CA SER A 138 -9.29 0.73 -13.13
C SER A 138 -8.08 0.89 -12.21
N LEU A 139 -8.25 0.59 -10.91
CA LEU A 139 -7.16 0.63 -9.93
C LEU A 139 -6.05 -0.38 -10.28
N LEU A 140 -6.43 -1.63 -10.57
CA LEU A 140 -5.47 -2.68 -10.92
C LEU A 140 -4.76 -2.38 -12.25
N SER A 141 -5.43 -1.76 -13.22
CA SER A 141 -4.77 -1.32 -14.46
C SER A 141 -3.69 -0.26 -14.21
N ALA A 142 -3.90 0.65 -13.24
CA ALA A 142 -2.87 1.60 -12.84
C ALA A 142 -1.72 0.90 -12.07
N TRP A 143 -2.05 -0.05 -11.21
CA TRP A 143 -1.06 -0.78 -10.42
C TRP A 143 -0.22 -1.77 -11.25
N ASP A 144 -0.73 -2.28 -12.36
CA ASP A 144 0.05 -3.18 -13.21
C ASP A 144 1.35 -2.51 -13.68
N GLY A 145 1.29 -1.23 -14.05
CA GLY A 145 2.47 -0.46 -14.41
C GLY A 145 3.46 -0.26 -13.26
N GLU A 146 2.97 -0.16 -12.02
CA GLU A 146 3.78 0.07 -10.81
C GLU A 146 4.23 -1.24 -10.14
N ALA A 147 3.65 -2.39 -10.51
CA ALA A 147 3.84 -3.65 -9.79
C ALA A 147 5.30 -4.12 -9.78
N ALA A 148 6.05 -3.85 -10.85
CA ALA A 148 7.47 -4.22 -10.93
C ALA A 148 8.32 -3.42 -9.92
N ASP A 149 8.04 -2.12 -9.76
CA ASP A 149 8.75 -1.24 -8.81
C ASP A 149 8.36 -1.54 -7.37
N VAL A 150 7.07 -1.72 -7.10
CA VAL A 150 6.55 -2.17 -5.80
C VAL A 150 7.15 -3.52 -5.42
N GLY A 151 7.26 -4.44 -6.39
CA GLY A 151 7.82 -5.78 -6.24
C GLY A 151 9.28 -5.82 -5.79
N GLN A 152 10.04 -4.72 -5.92
CA GLN A 152 11.38 -4.63 -5.37
C GLN A 152 11.38 -4.64 -3.82
N ARG A 153 10.31 -4.20 -3.18
CA ARG A 153 10.21 -4.01 -1.72
C ARG A 153 9.23 -4.96 -1.04
N ILE A 154 8.08 -5.20 -1.64
CA ILE A 154 7.00 -6.02 -1.07
C ILE A 154 6.45 -6.97 -2.13
N ALA A 155 5.83 -8.06 -1.69
CA ALA A 155 4.99 -8.87 -2.55
C ALA A 155 3.61 -8.21 -2.72
N LEU A 156 3.10 -8.17 -3.95
CA LEU A 156 1.75 -7.73 -4.27
C LEU A 156 1.00 -8.88 -4.91
N ALA A 157 -0.13 -9.26 -4.33
CA ALA A 157 -1.01 -10.30 -4.85
C ALA A 157 -2.43 -9.76 -5.05
N VAL A 158 -3.09 -10.22 -6.08
CA VAL A 158 -4.50 -9.95 -6.34
C VAL A 158 -5.27 -11.26 -6.14
N VAL A 159 -6.19 -11.28 -5.20
CA VAL A 159 -7.00 -12.46 -4.87
C VAL A 159 -8.44 -12.19 -5.24
N ALA A 160 -9.07 -13.13 -5.95
CA ALA A 160 -10.49 -13.08 -6.28
C ALA A 160 -11.15 -14.45 -6.13
N ARG A 161 -12.48 -14.46 -6.10
CA ARG A 161 -13.27 -15.70 -6.00
C ARG A 161 -13.70 -16.29 -7.34
N SER A 162 -13.12 -15.84 -8.45
CA SER A 162 -13.28 -16.47 -9.76
C SER A 162 -12.26 -17.59 -9.95
N PRO A 163 -12.57 -18.62 -10.75
CA PRO A 163 -11.58 -19.60 -11.21
C PRO A 163 -10.36 -18.91 -11.83
N ILE A 164 -9.18 -19.51 -11.65
CA ILE A 164 -7.92 -18.90 -12.10
C ILE A 164 -7.89 -18.63 -13.61
N GLU A 165 -8.46 -19.54 -14.40
CA GLU A 165 -8.53 -19.40 -15.86
C GLU A 165 -9.30 -18.14 -16.26
N ARG A 166 -10.35 -17.83 -15.51
CA ARG A 166 -11.16 -16.63 -15.75
C ARG A 166 -10.42 -15.35 -15.39
N LEU A 167 -9.62 -15.38 -14.34
CA LEU A 167 -8.76 -14.27 -13.95
C LEU A 167 -7.68 -14.03 -14.98
N VAL A 168 -7.03 -15.10 -15.45
CA VAL A 168 -5.99 -15.05 -16.49
C VAL A 168 -6.55 -14.52 -17.81
N ALA A 169 -7.71 -15.02 -18.25
CA ALA A 169 -8.36 -14.53 -19.46
C ALA A 169 -8.66 -13.02 -19.37
N PHE A 170 -9.16 -12.56 -18.23
CA PHE A 170 -9.43 -11.14 -18.03
C PHE A 170 -8.13 -10.30 -17.95
N ARG A 171 -7.08 -10.81 -17.32
CA ARG A 171 -5.76 -10.18 -17.33
C ARG A 171 -5.24 -9.99 -18.76
N GLN A 172 -5.38 -11.02 -19.62
CA GLN A 172 -5.00 -10.94 -21.03
C GLN A 172 -5.85 -9.91 -21.80
N GLU A 173 -7.17 -9.89 -21.58
CA GLU A 173 -8.07 -8.87 -22.14
C GLU A 173 -7.62 -7.45 -21.79
N ARG A 174 -7.11 -7.24 -20.56
CA ARG A 174 -6.65 -5.95 -20.08
C ARG A 174 -5.20 -5.60 -20.43
N GLY A 175 -4.43 -6.57 -20.91
CA GLY A 175 -3.02 -6.42 -21.19
C GLY A 175 -2.15 -6.27 -19.94
N TRP A 176 -2.61 -6.72 -18.77
CA TRP A 176 -1.81 -6.71 -17.55
C TRP A 176 -0.67 -7.72 -17.62
N ARG A 177 0.52 -7.34 -17.18
CA ARG A 177 1.75 -8.13 -17.32
C ARG A 177 2.44 -8.46 -16.00
N HIS A 178 2.25 -7.64 -14.97
CA HIS A 178 3.04 -7.67 -13.74
C HIS A 178 2.24 -8.08 -12.51
N LEU A 179 0.90 -8.03 -12.57
CA LEU A 179 0.05 -8.43 -11.45
C LEU A 179 0.01 -9.96 -11.32
N ARG A 180 0.25 -10.45 -10.11
CA ARG A 180 0.11 -11.86 -9.74
C ARG A 180 -1.32 -12.12 -9.27
N LEU A 181 -2.02 -13.00 -9.97
CA LEU A 181 -3.43 -13.31 -9.71
C LEU A 181 -3.58 -14.66 -9.03
N TYR A 182 -4.49 -14.72 -8.09
CA TYR A 182 -4.81 -15.92 -7.34
C TYR A 182 -6.32 -16.08 -7.17
N SER A 183 -6.79 -17.32 -7.28
CA SER A 183 -8.17 -17.70 -7.01
C SER A 183 -8.30 -18.21 -5.57
N ASP A 184 -9.31 -17.74 -4.85
CA ASP A 184 -9.80 -18.37 -3.61
C ASP A 184 -11.25 -18.79 -3.79
N LEU A 185 -11.46 -20.03 -4.23
CA LEU A 185 -12.80 -20.59 -4.43
C LEU A 185 -13.47 -21.00 -3.13
N THR A 186 -12.71 -21.25 -2.06
CA THR A 186 -13.26 -21.63 -0.75
C THR A 186 -13.97 -20.45 -0.08
N GLY A 187 -13.46 -19.24 -0.28
CA GLY A 187 -13.95 -18.03 0.40
C GLY A 187 -13.48 -17.89 1.83
N ASP A 188 -12.57 -18.77 2.29
CA ASP A 188 -12.07 -18.76 3.67
C ASP A 188 -11.23 -17.52 3.96
N TYR A 189 -10.33 -17.16 3.04
CA TYR A 189 -9.48 -15.98 3.19
C TYR A 189 -10.29 -14.67 3.20
N PRO A 190 -11.18 -14.37 2.24
CA PRO A 190 -11.96 -13.14 2.27
C PRO A 190 -12.96 -13.10 3.43
N HIS A 191 -13.49 -14.25 3.87
CA HIS A 191 -14.34 -14.30 5.07
C HIS A 191 -13.60 -13.78 6.31
N ASP A 192 -12.36 -14.18 6.49
CA ASP A 192 -11.57 -13.80 7.67
C ASP A 192 -10.86 -12.44 7.51
N SER A 193 -10.49 -12.07 6.29
CA SER A 193 -9.60 -10.93 6.01
C SER A 193 -10.27 -9.73 5.34
N VAL A 194 -11.47 -9.90 4.78
CA VAL A 194 -12.22 -8.84 4.10
C VAL A 194 -13.47 -8.50 4.89
N ARG A 195 -14.49 -9.33 4.78
CA ARG A 195 -15.77 -9.18 5.46
C ARG A 195 -16.51 -10.49 5.50
N ALA A 196 -16.86 -10.93 6.71
CA ALA A 196 -17.64 -12.16 6.89
C ALA A 196 -19.02 -12.13 6.22
N ALA A 197 -19.65 -10.97 6.13
CA ALA A 197 -20.96 -10.79 5.52
C ALA A 197 -20.94 -10.70 3.98
N ASP A 198 -19.82 -10.28 3.39
CA ASP A 198 -19.65 -10.17 1.93
C ASP A 198 -18.21 -10.46 1.55
N VAL A 199 -17.97 -11.70 1.17
CA VAL A 199 -16.64 -12.19 0.78
C VAL A 199 -16.20 -11.74 -0.63
N ASP A 200 -17.08 -11.07 -1.39
CA ASP A 200 -16.76 -10.49 -2.70
C ASP A 200 -16.64 -8.94 -2.61
N ASP A 201 -16.27 -8.41 -1.45
CA ASP A 201 -16.00 -6.99 -1.25
C ASP A 201 -14.51 -6.69 -1.50
N ALA A 202 -14.22 -5.41 -1.82
CA ALA A 202 -12.85 -4.97 -2.02
C ALA A 202 -12.18 -4.65 -0.68
N ALA A 203 -10.95 -5.14 -0.51
CA ALA A 203 -10.11 -4.83 0.64
C ALA A 203 -8.63 -4.83 0.27
N PHE A 204 -7.83 -4.21 1.11
CA PHE A 204 -6.39 -4.14 0.93
C PHE A 204 -5.67 -4.43 2.26
N PRO A 205 -5.64 -5.70 2.72
CA PRO A 205 -4.87 -6.12 3.87
C PRO A 205 -3.38 -6.25 3.54
N VAL A 206 -2.57 -5.94 4.54
CA VAL A 206 -1.11 -6.07 4.52
C VAL A 206 -0.70 -7.03 5.62
N PHE A 207 0.19 -7.93 5.27
CA PHE A 207 0.77 -8.94 6.17
C PHE A 207 2.27 -8.81 6.23
N THR A 208 2.86 -9.20 7.36
CA THR A 208 4.31 -9.28 7.54
C THR A 208 4.70 -10.69 7.95
N ARG A 209 5.86 -11.15 7.46
CA ARG A 209 6.48 -12.42 7.85
C ARG A 209 7.79 -12.13 8.58
N ARG A 210 7.85 -12.53 9.85
CA ARG A 210 9.05 -12.40 10.67
C ARG A 210 9.24 -13.68 11.49
N ASP A 211 10.44 -14.18 11.56
CA ASP A 211 10.80 -15.37 12.35
C ASP A 211 9.86 -16.56 12.07
N GLY A 212 9.53 -16.78 10.80
CA GLY A 212 8.61 -17.82 10.36
C GLY A 212 7.13 -17.59 10.66
N THR A 213 6.78 -16.52 11.39
CA THR A 213 5.39 -16.18 11.73
C THR A 213 4.83 -15.12 10.81
N ILE A 214 3.70 -15.42 10.17
CA ILE A 214 2.93 -14.47 9.38
C ILE A 214 1.90 -13.79 10.29
N ARG A 215 1.83 -12.46 10.23
CA ARG A 215 0.89 -11.66 11.01
C ARG A 215 0.18 -10.64 10.12
N HIS A 216 -1.11 -10.42 10.39
CA HIS A 216 -1.80 -9.26 9.85
C HIS A 216 -1.15 -7.98 10.40
N PHE A 217 -0.82 -7.05 9.53
CA PHE A 217 -0.23 -5.78 9.93
C PHE A 217 -1.27 -4.65 9.91
N TRP A 218 -2.00 -4.51 8.83
CA TRP A 218 -2.96 -3.43 8.64
C TRP A 218 -3.89 -3.73 7.46
N SER A 219 -5.10 -3.17 7.49
CA SER A 219 -6.03 -3.23 6.36
C SER A 219 -6.62 -1.87 6.06
N ALA A 220 -6.74 -1.54 4.77
CA ALA A 220 -7.60 -0.48 4.29
C ALA A 220 -8.96 -1.04 3.90
N ALA A 221 -10.02 -0.41 4.37
CA ALA A 221 -11.34 -0.60 3.78
C ALA A 221 -11.36 0.12 2.42
N MET A 222 -11.57 -0.63 1.33
CA MET A 222 -11.59 -0.10 -0.04
C MET A 222 -13.00 0.29 -0.48
N GLY A 223 -14.01 -0.03 0.31
CA GLY A 223 -15.39 0.38 0.11
C GLY A 223 -15.61 1.86 0.51
N PRO A 224 -16.81 2.42 0.26
CA PRO A 224 -17.15 3.76 0.69
C PRO A 224 -17.12 3.83 2.22
N VAL A 225 -15.97 4.22 2.76
CA VAL A 225 -15.85 4.54 4.17
C VAL A 225 -16.75 5.75 4.40
N LYS A 226 -17.77 5.59 5.21
CA LYS A 226 -18.59 6.72 5.67
C LYS A 226 -17.71 7.59 6.57
N ILE A 227 -17.00 8.53 5.96
CA ILE A 227 -16.31 9.60 6.67
C ILE A 227 -17.37 10.62 7.06
N GLY A 228 -18.07 10.35 8.16
CA GLY A 228 -19.15 11.23 8.62
C GLY A 228 -20.34 11.29 7.63
N ARG A 229 -21.08 12.42 7.61
CA ARG A 229 -22.19 12.68 6.70
C ARG A 229 -21.78 13.13 5.29
N ALA A 230 -20.51 13.26 5.01
CA ALA A 230 -20.03 13.53 3.65
C ALA A 230 -20.19 12.27 2.80
N SER A 231 -21.39 12.00 2.37
CA SER A 231 -21.62 11.11 1.25
C SER A 231 -20.98 11.75 0.03
N CYS A 232 -20.24 10.99 -0.78
CA CYS A 232 -20.05 11.29 -2.19
C CYS A 232 -21.43 11.14 -2.89
N ARG A 233 -22.37 11.97 -2.49
CA ARG A 233 -23.55 12.28 -3.28
C ARG A 233 -23.24 13.59 -3.96
N GLU A 234 -23.34 13.54 -5.27
CA GLU A 234 -23.41 14.70 -6.17
C GLU A 234 -22.03 15.23 -6.63
N ARG A 235 -21.65 14.83 -7.83
CA ARG A 235 -22.04 15.58 -9.07
C ARG A 235 -21.81 14.73 -10.28
#